data_2f5d526c802fcc654ea4cc7e7594a49e
#
_entry.id   2f5d526c802fcc654ea4cc7e7594a49e
#
_cell.length_a   1.000
_cell.length_b   1.000
_cell.length_c   1.000
_cell.angle_alpha   90.00
_cell.angle_beta   90.00
_cell.angle_gamma   90.00
#
_symmetry.space_group_name_H-M   'P 1'
#
loop_
_entity.id
_entity.type
_entity.pdbx_description
1 polymer ?
#
loop_
_entity_poly.entity_id
_entity_poly.type
_entity_poly.pdbx_seq_one_letter_code
_entity_poly.pdbx_strand_id
1 'polypeptide(L)'
;SDSLTITAAGMSIGQQVKIVANRSQRLNFRVNEKVLQLKEVEVHAKKIRQNSDTLNYSVGAYQQQGDRTIGDVLKRMPGIEVSDNGSIKFNGKSISKFYVEDMDLLQGRYGLATGNINAQDVGSVQVLENHQPVKALQGRTPTDDIAINLKLKNAAKGTVAVNTMLGGGGQQSGGW
;
A
#
# COMPACT_ATOMS: atom_id res chain seq x y z
N SER A 1 -40.07 5.26 48.96
CA SER A 1 -39.01 4.23 49.02
C SER A 1 -37.78 4.78 48.31
N ASP A 2 -36.80 5.13 49.12
CA ASP A 2 -35.59 5.73 48.61
C ASP A 2 -34.72 4.65 47.97
N SER A 3 -34.39 4.81 46.71
CA SER A 3 -33.47 3.92 45.99
C SER A 3 -32.09 4.56 45.90
N LEU A 4 -31.06 3.83 46.35
CA LEU A 4 -29.68 4.23 46.21
C LEU A 4 -29.03 3.46 45.02
N THR A 5 -28.51 4.21 44.07
CA THR A 5 -27.78 3.64 42.94
C THR A 5 -26.28 3.78 43.14
N ILE A 6 -25.55 2.68 43.14
CA ILE A 6 -24.09 2.68 43.24
C ILE A 6 -23.51 2.36 41.85
N THR A 7 -22.71 3.29 41.36
CA THR A 7 -21.99 3.12 40.06
C THR A 7 -20.49 3.18 40.29
N ALA A 8 -19.77 2.21 39.72
CA ALA A 8 -18.32 2.25 39.66
C ALA A 8 -17.89 2.79 38.29
N ALA A 9 -16.95 3.72 38.25
CA ALA A 9 -16.49 4.31 37.01
C ALA A 9 -15.86 3.24 36.10
N GLY A 10 -16.37 3.12 34.85
CA GLY A 10 -15.91 2.16 33.86
C GLY A 10 -16.52 0.75 33.94
N MET A 11 -17.44 0.50 34.85
CA MET A 11 -18.05 -0.83 35.05
C MET A 11 -19.56 -0.73 35.16
N SER A 12 -20.27 -1.65 34.55
CA SER A 12 -21.72 -1.74 34.67
C SER A 12 -22.08 -2.83 35.70
N ILE A 13 -22.69 -2.41 36.80
CA ILE A 13 -23.16 -3.32 37.87
C ILE A 13 -24.63 -3.61 37.60
N GLY A 14 -24.94 -4.80 37.12
CA GLY A 14 -26.30 -5.23 36.76
C GLY A 14 -27.12 -5.81 37.93
N GLN A 15 -26.75 -5.55 39.19
CA GLN A 15 -27.45 -6.08 40.36
C GLN A 15 -28.15 -4.99 41.15
N GLN A 16 -29.43 -5.21 41.42
CA GLN A 16 -30.18 -4.40 42.36
C GLN A 16 -30.12 -5.07 43.75
N VAL A 17 -29.67 -4.34 44.74
CA VAL A 17 -29.60 -4.79 46.13
C VAL A 17 -30.49 -3.90 46.99
N LYS A 18 -31.35 -4.54 47.78
CA LYS A 18 -32.23 -3.85 48.71
C LYS A 18 -31.46 -3.48 49.96
N ILE A 19 -31.36 -2.22 50.26
CA ILE A 19 -30.70 -1.68 51.45
C ILE A 19 -31.74 -1.45 52.55
N VAL A 20 -31.47 -1.93 53.75
CA VAL A 20 -32.30 -1.72 54.92
C VAL A 20 -31.70 -0.54 55.72
N ALA A 21 -32.46 0.50 55.94
CA ALA A 21 -32.04 1.66 56.74
C ALA A 21 -31.69 1.29 58.18
N ASN A 22 -30.67 1.96 58.73
CA ASN A 22 -30.22 1.79 60.14
C ASN A 22 -29.56 0.45 60.47
N ARG A 23 -29.03 -0.28 59.52
CA ARG A 23 -28.29 -1.52 59.75
C ARG A 23 -26.99 -1.54 58.92
N SER A 24 -25.90 -1.89 59.60
CA SER A 24 -24.63 -2.11 58.89
C SER A 24 -24.72 -3.35 58.00
N GLN A 25 -24.54 -3.22 56.68
CA GLN A 25 -24.61 -4.32 55.73
C GLN A 25 -23.33 -4.37 54.88
N ARG A 26 -22.83 -5.59 54.66
CA ARG A 26 -21.78 -5.84 53.67
C ARG A 26 -22.43 -6.22 52.33
N LEU A 27 -22.13 -5.42 51.30
CA LEU A 27 -22.63 -5.61 49.96
C LEU A 27 -21.49 -6.13 49.08
N ASN A 28 -21.64 -7.32 48.53
CA ASN A 28 -20.70 -7.91 47.59
C ASN A 28 -21.27 -7.78 46.16
N PHE A 29 -20.56 -7.11 45.30
CA PHE A 29 -20.93 -6.95 43.90
C PHE A 29 -20.06 -7.84 43.03
N ARG A 30 -20.67 -8.60 42.12
CA ARG A 30 -19.97 -9.27 41.04
C ARG A 30 -19.90 -8.35 39.85
N VAL A 31 -18.69 -8.00 39.45
CA VAL A 31 -18.42 -7.19 38.28
C VAL A 31 -18.14 -8.12 37.10
N ASN A 32 -18.95 -8.07 36.07
CA ASN A 32 -18.64 -8.75 34.83
C ASN A 32 -17.82 -7.79 33.96
N GLU A 33 -16.56 -8.10 33.73
CA GLU A 33 -15.79 -7.44 32.69
C GLU A 33 -16.43 -7.75 31.34
N LYS A 34 -17.05 -6.74 30.75
CA LYS A 34 -17.45 -6.80 29.36
C LYS A 34 -16.19 -6.56 28.55
N VAL A 35 -15.49 -7.63 28.21
CA VAL A 35 -14.44 -7.58 27.20
C VAL A 35 -15.12 -7.18 25.90
N LEU A 36 -15.02 -5.91 25.57
CA LEU A 36 -15.34 -5.43 24.21
C LEU A 36 -14.31 -6.05 23.29
N GLN A 37 -14.63 -7.20 22.71
CA GLN A 37 -13.92 -7.69 21.54
C GLN A 37 -14.16 -6.65 20.45
N LEU A 38 -13.17 -5.78 20.26
CA LEU A 38 -13.10 -4.98 19.06
C LEU A 38 -13.06 -5.97 17.89
N LYS A 39 -14.10 -5.99 17.08
CA LYS A 39 -14.05 -6.70 15.80
C LYS A 39 -12.84 -6.17 15.09
N GLU A 40 -11.91 -7.06 14.74
CA GLU A 40 -10.80 -6.75 13.86
C GLU A 40 -11.38 -6.06 12.63
N VAL A 41 -11.07 -4.77 12.50
CA VAL A 41 -11.48 -4.03 11.30
C VAL A 41 -10.55 -4.51 10.21
N GLU A 42 -10.98 -5.52 9.47
CA GLU A 42 -10.33 -5.92 8.24
C GLU A 42 -10.44 -4.74 7.27
N VAL A 43 -9.41 -3.92 7.23
CA VAL A 43 -9.30 -2.86 6.25
C VAL A 43 -9.00 -3.52 4.91
N HIS A 44 -10.03 -3.91 4.18
CA HIS A 44 -9.90 -4.27 2.78
C HIS A 44 -9.46 -3.02 2.02
N ALA A 45 -8.16 -2.84 1.88
CA ALA A 45 -7.62 -1.81 1.01
C ALA A 45 -8.24 -2.04 -0.39
N LYS A 46 -8.90 -1.04 -0.93
CA LYS A 46 -9.47 -1.13 -2.29
C LYS A 46 -8.34 -1.57 -3.22
N LYS A 47 -8.54 -2.67 -3.95
CA LYS A 47 -7.55 -3.23 -4.88
C LYS A 47 -7.09 -2.19 -5.91
N ILE A 48 -8.02 -1.36 -6.36
CA ILE A 48 -7.79 -0.30 -7.34
C ILE A 48 -8.45 0.98 -6.82
N ARG A 49 -7.72 2.09 -6.92
CA ARG A 49 -8.24 3.44 -6.68
C ARG A 49 -7.97 4.27 -7.91
N GLN A 50 -8.99 4.90 -8.44
CA GLN A 50 -8.86 5.86 -9.53
C GLN A 50 -8.92 7.27 -8.97
N ASN A 51 -8.00 8.10 -9.41
CA ASN A 51 -7.98 9.52 -9.08
C ASN A 51 -7.59 10.30 -10.34
N SER A 52 -8.59 10.94 -10.96
CA SER A 52 -8.44 11.55 -12.28
C SER A 52 -7.88 10.57 -13.30
N ASP A 53 -6.76 10.87 -13.93
CA ASP A 53 -6.09 10.08 -14.97
C ASP A 53 -5.09 9.04 -14.37
N THR A 54 -5.15 8.81 -13.07
CA THR A 54 -4.25 7.88 -12.39
C THR A 54 -5.01 6.72 -11.78
N LEU A 55 -4.65 5.50 -12.19
CA LEU A 55 -5.11 4.26 -11.58
C LEU A 55 -4.06 3.77 -10.59
N ASN A 56 -4.43 3.61 -9.34
CA ASN A 56 -3.55 3.11 -8.29
C ASN A 56 -3.93 1.66 -7.93
N TYR A 57 -3.02 0.73 -8.19
CA TYR A 57 -3.15 -0.67 -7.83
C TYR A 57 -2.38 -0.94 -6.54
N SER A 58 -3.00 -1.57 -5.57
CA SER A 58 -2.32 -2.06 -4.37
C SER A 58 -1.61 -3.38 -4.67
N VAL A 59 -0.28 -3.42 -4.59
CA VAL A 59 0.50 -4.64 -4.89
C VAL A 59 0.09 -5.81 -4.01
N GLY A 60 -0.11 -5.57 -2.71
CA GLY A 60 -0.51 -6.62 -1.78
C GLY A 60 -1.85 -7.29 -2.11
N ALA A 61 -2.73 -6.63 -2.89
CA ALA A 61 -4.00 -7.21 -3.31
C ALA A 61 -3.88 -8.20 -4.49
N TYR A 62 -2.77 -8.15 -5.23
CA TYR A 62 -2.49 -8.98 -6.40
C TYR A 62 -1.30 -9.92 -6.20
N GLN A 63 -0.50 -9.69 -5.15
CA GLN A 63 0.65 -10.52 -4.81
C GLN A 63 0.21 -11.90 -4.32
N GLN A 64 0.90 -12.93 -4.79
CA GLN A 64 0.70 -14.32 -4.37
C GLN A 64 1.96 -14.87 -3.72
N GLN A 65 1.78 -15.95 -2.96
CA GLN A 65 2.90 -16.68 -2.39
C GLN A 65 3.73 -17.30 -3.53
N GLY A 66 5.01 -16.94 -3.59
CA GLY A 66 5.91 -17.37 -4.68
C GLY A 66 6.29 -16.26 -5.65
N ASP A 67 5.61 -15.12 -5.65
CA ASP A 67 6.03 -13.98 -6.47
C ASP A 67 7.38 -13.44 -5.99
N ARG A 68 8.33 -13.38 -6.89
CA ARG A 68 9.67 -12.84 -6.62
C ARG A 68 9.80 -11.42 -7.12
N THR A 69 9.35 -11.18 -8.33
CA THR A 69 9.55 -9.90 -9.02
C THR A 69 8.24 -9.15 -9.17
N ILE A 70 8.35 -7.85 -9.36
CA ILE A 70 7.17 -7.02 -9.62
C ILE A 70 6.50 -7.42 -10.95
N GLY A 71 7.27 -7.95 -11.90
CA GLY A 71 6.73 -8.45 -13.16
C GLY A 71 5.69 -9.56 -12.98
N ASP A 72 5.90 -10.46 -11.99
CA ASP A 72 4.95 -11.54 -11.68
C ASP A 72 3.61 -10.98 -11.20
N VAL A 73 3.66 -9.92 -10.42
CA VAL A 73 2.45 -9.25 -9.89
C VAL A 73 1.74 -8.43 -10.96
N LEU A 74 2.51 -7.69 -11.79
CA LEU A 74 1.97 -6.86 -12.88
C LEU A 74 1.14 -7.68 -13.87
N LYS A 75 1.55 -8.92 -14.20
CA LYS A 75 0.82 -9.82 -15.08
C LYS A 75 -0.61 -10.14 -14.61
N ARG A 76 -0.90 -9.96 -13.32
CA ARG A 76 -2.22 -10.21 -12.72
C ARG A 76 -3.06 -8.96 -12.51
N MET A 77 -2.48 -7.78 -12.75
CA MET A 77 -3.22 -6.52 -12.62
C MET A 77 -4.10 -6.28 -13.84
N PRO A 78 -5.37 -5.95 -13.67
CA PRO A 78 -6.28 -5.71 -14.79
C PRO A 78 -5.75 -4.65 -15.74
N GLY A 79 -5.80 -4.92 -17.04
CA GLY A 79 -5.35 -4.02 -18.08
C GLY A 79 -3.84 -3.98 -18.32
N ILE A 80 -3.02 -4.57 -17.45
CA ILE A 80 -1.56 -4.62 -17.61
C ILE A 80 -1.16 -5.94 -18.25
N GLU A 81 -0.40 -5.87 -19.32
CA GLU A 81 0.20 -7.01 -20.02
C GLU A 81 1.73 -6.88 -19.96
N VAL A 82 2.40 -7.92 -19.50
CA VAL A 82 3.87 -7.97 -19.44
C VAL A 82 4.33 -9.11 -20.34
N SER A 83 5.08 -8.78 -21.38
CA SER A 83 5.67 -9.75 -22.29
C SER A 83 6.95 -10.35 -21.71
N ASP A 84 7.39 -11.49 -22.21
CA ASP A 84 8.58 -12.20 -21.72
C ASP A 84 9.88 -11.40 -21.92
N ASN A 85 9.91 -10.50 -22.90
CA ASN A 85 11.02 -9.55 -23.10
C ASN A 85 10.98 -8.36 -22.13
N GLY A 86 10.00 -8.32 -21.20
CA GLY A 86 9.82 -7.26 -20.22
C GLY A 86 9.12 -6.01 -20.75
N SER A 87 8.61 -6.03 -22.00
CA SER A 87 7.79 -4.91 -22.48
C SER A 87 6.42 -4.93 -21.80
N ILE A 88 5.89 -3.74 -21.50
CA ILE A 88 4.63 -3.57 -20.79
C ILE A 88 3.64 -2.84 -21.67
N LYS A 89 2.40 -3.31 -21.67
CA LYS A 89 1.26 -2.65 -22.28
C LYS A 89 0.17 -2.40 -21.24
N PHE A 90 -0.61 -1.39 -21.44
CA PHE A 90 -1.81 -1.13 -20.68
C PHE A 90 -3.00 -0.95 -21.64
N ASN A 91 -4.03 -1.78 -21.48
CA ASN A 91 -5.19 -1.83 -22.39
C ASN A 91 -4.79 -1.92 -23.87
N GLY A 92 -3.77 -2.75 -24.18
CA GLY A 92 -3.25 -2.96 -25.52
C GLY A 92 -2.29 -1.88 -26.04
N LYS A 93 -2.15 -0.74 -25.36
CA LYS A 93 -1.19 0.32 -25.72
C LYS A 93 0.14 0.12 -24.99
N SER A 94 1.26 0.24 -25.70
CA SER A 94 2.59 0.20 -25.07
C SER A 94 2.80 1.40 -24.16
N ILE A 95 3.42 1.21 -23.00
CA ILE A 95 3.77 2.32 -22.12
C ILE A 95 4.92 3.13 -22.72
N SER A 96 4.87 4.46 -22.54
CA SER A 96 5.91 5.39 -23.00
C SER A 96 7.01 5.56 -21.96
N LYS A 97 6.67 5.47 -20.67
CA LYS A 97 7.57 5.70 -19.54
C LYS A 97 7.32 4.73 -18.40
N PHE A 98 8.42 4.41 -17.71
CA PHE A 98 8.38 3.61 -16.49
C PHE A 98 9.20 4.31 -15.40
N TYR A 99 8.53 4.65 -14.32
CA TYR A 99 9.12 5.37 -13.19
C TYR A 99 9.23 4.46 -11.96
N VAL A 100 10.24 4.73 -11.16
CA VAL A 100 10.37 4.21 -9.79
C VAL A 100 10.52 5.42 -8.89
N GLU A 101 9.57 5.62 -7.95
CA GLU A 101 9.49 6.81 -7.09
C GLU A 101 9.56 8.13 -7.89
N ASP A 102 8.80 8.20 -8.99
CA ASP A 102 8.73 9.35 -9.91
C ASP A 102 10.02 9.63 -10.70
N MET A 103 11.01 8.73 -10.64
CA MET A 103 12.27 8.86 -11.34
C MET A 103 12.34 7.92 -12.54
N ASP A 104 12.72 8.42 -13.72
CA ASP A 104 13.01 7.61 -14.92
C ASP A 104 14.41 7.03 -14.83
N LEU A 105 14.57 5.96 -14.04
CA LEU A 105 15.85 5.33 -13.79
C LEU A 105 16.32 4.40 -14.91
N LEU A 106 15.42 3.98 -15.79
CA LEU A 106 15.64 2.85 -16.69
C LEU A 106 15.79 3.23 -18.15
N GLN A 107 15.44 4.46 -18.52
CA GLN A 107 15.62 5.01 -19.88
C GLN A 107 15.17 4.04 -20.99
N GLY A 108 13.99 3.43 -20.85
CA GLY A 108 13.44 2.47 -21.84
C GLY A 108 13.76 0.99 -21.58
N ARG A 109 14.62 0.67 -20.62
CA ARG A 109 14.97 -0.74 -20.28
C ARG A 109 14.00 -1.32 -19.25
N TYR A 110 12.71 -1.30 -19.54
CA TYR A 110 11.65 -1.67 -18.58
C TYR A 110 11.70 -3.14 -18.13
N GLY A 111 12.23 -4.04 -18.98
CA GLY A 111 12.47 -5.43 -18.62
C GLY A 111 13.42 -5.62 -17.44
N LEU A 112 14.36 -4.70 -17.23
CA LEU A 112 15.24 -4.74 -16.06
C LEU A 112 14.45 -4.45 -14.77
N ALA A 113 13.46 -3.55 -14.81
CA ALA A 113 12.62 -3.28 -13.65
C ALA A 113 11.74 -4.47 -13.31
N THR A 114 11.04 -5.01 -14.31
CA THR A 114 10.08 -6.10 -14.08
C THR A 114 10.76 -7.37 -13.58
N GLY A 115 12.00 -7.62 -14.01
CA GLY A 115 12.76 -8.80 -13.63
C GLY A 115 13.60 -8.68 -12.35
N ASN A 116 13.95 -7.46 -11.91
CA ASN A 116 14.90 -7.27 -10.82
C ASN A 116 14.33 -6.58 -9.58
N ILE A 117 13.20 -5.88 -9.70
CA ILE A 117 12.54 -5.26 -8.53
C ILE A 117 11.74 -6.33 -7.79
N ASN A 118 12.03 -6.51 -6.52
CA ASN A 118 11.33 -7.46 -5.68
C ASN A 118 9.87 -7.00 -5.45
N ALA A 119 8.93 -7.91 -5.64
CA ALA A 119 7.50 -7.62 -5.43
C ALA A 119 7.19 -7.16 -4.00
N GLN A 120 7.94 -7.65 -3.01
CA GLN A 120 7.73 -7.31 -1.60
C GLN A 120 8.10 -5.85 -1.28
N ASP A 121 8.97 -5.24 -2.07
CA ASP A 121 9.46 -3.88 -1.86
C ASP A 121 8.50 -2.83 -2.42
N VAL A 122 7.60 -3.23 -3.32
CA VAL A 122 6.63 -2.33 -3.95
C VAL A 122 5.33 -2.29 -3.14
N GLY A 123 4.87 -1.10 -2.84
CA GLY A 123 3.60 -0.86 -2.14
C GLY A 123 2.42 -0.72 -3.10
N SER A 124 2.61 0.08 -4.15
CA SER A 124 1.58 0.33 -5.17
C SER A 124 2.18 0.57 -6.55
N VAL A 125 1.36 0.29 -7.56
CA VAL A 125 1.64 0.58 -8.96
C VAL A 125 0.64 1.62 -9.43
N GLN A 126 1.13 2.71 -9.98
CA GLN A 126 0.32 3.78 -10.55
C GLN A 126 0.41 3.69 -12.08
N VAL A 127 -0.75 3.63 -12.72
CA VAL A 127 -0.86 3.80 -14.18
C VAL A 127 -1.34 5.22 -14.42
N LEU A 128 -0.54 5.99 -15.13
CA LEU A 128 -0.78 7.37 -15.49
C LEU A 128 -1.26 7.38 -16.93
N GLU A 129 -2.54 7.62 -17.14
CA GLU A 129 -3.12 7.83 -18.46
C GLU A 129 -2.93 9.30 -18.86
N ASN A 130 -2.84 9.57 -20.13
CA ASN A 130 -2.58 10.93 -20.66
C ASN A 130 -1.30 11.56 -20.05
N HIS A 131 -0.27 10.74 -19.89
CA HIS A 131 0.95 11.16 -19.23
C HIS A 131 1.73 12.18 -20.06
N GLN A 132 1.98 13.36 -19.49
CA GLN A 132 2.85 14.37 -20.07
C GLN A 132 4.18 14.42 -19.28
N PRO A 133 5.31 13.98 -19.88
CA PRO A 133 6.61 13.96 -19.20
C PRO A 133 7.14 15.36 -18.88
N VAL A 134 6.73 16.34 -19.64
CA VAL A 134 7.14 17.74 -19.43
C VAL A 134 6.15 18.45 -18.53
N LYS A 135 6.54 18.74 -17.30
CA LYS A 135 5.67 19.38 -16.29
C LYS A 135 5.03 20.68 -16.76
N ALA A 136 5.73 21.47 -17.56
CA ALA A 136 5.22 22.73 -18.09
C ALA A 136 4.06 22.58 -19.09
N LEU A 137 3.91 21.38 -19.67
CA LEU A 137 2.88 21.05 -20.65
C LEU A 137 1.72 20.26 -20.06
N GLN A 138 1.82 19.86 -18.78
CA GLN A 138 0.75 19.12 -18.09
C GLN A 138 -0.54 19.95 -18.07
N GLY A 139 -1.63 19.34 -18.51
CA GLY A 139 -2.93 19.98 -18.62
C GLY A 139 -3.09 20.99 -19.78
N ARG A 140 -2.04 21.20 -20.58
CA ARG A 140 -2.08 22.10 -21.75
C ARG A 140 -2.06 21.38 -23.08
N THR A 141 -1.34 20.26 -23.15
CA THR A 141 -1.21 19.46 -24.36
C THR A 141 -1.78 18.09 -24.09
N PRO A 142 -2.88 17.70 -24.77
CA PRO A 142 -3.40 16.34 -24.68
C PRO A 142 -2.35 15.35 -25.19
N THR A 143 -2.20 14.23 -24.49
CA THR A 143 -1.34 13.14 -24.91
C THR A 143 -2.05 11.83 -24.62
N ASP A 144 -1.85 10.84 -25.46
CA ASP A 144 -2.34 9.47 -25.28
C ASP A 144 -1.30 8.58 -24.62
N ASP A 145 -0.21 9.16 -24.14
CA ASP A 145 0.89 8.45 -23.53
C ASP A 145 0.48 7.84 -22.18
N ILE A 146 0.94 6.64 -21.99
CA ILE A 146 0.71 5.88 -20.74
C ILE A 146 2.04 5.69 -20.05
N ALA A 147 2.10 5.99 -18.77
CA ALA A 147 3.27 5.70 -17.95
C ALA A 147 2.89 4.82 -16.76
N ILE A 148 3.86 4.03 -16.30
CA ILE A 148 3.76 3.29 -15.04
C ILE A 148 4.74 3.87 -14.05
N ASN A 149 4.30 4.01 -12.81
CA ASN A 149 5.14 4.45 -11.71
C ASN A 149 5.02 3.49 -10.53
N LEU A 150 6.13 2.96 -10.10
CA LEU A 150 6.21 2.12 -8.91
C LEU A 150 6.45 2.98 -7.67
N LYS A 151 5.61 2.82 -6.67
CA LYS A 151 5.80 3.40 -5.33
C LYS A 151 6.28 2.32 -4.38
N LEU A 152 7.46 2.52 -3.85
CA LEU A 152 8.10 1.59 -2.92
C LEU A 152 7.52 1.75 -1.51
N LYS A 153 7.56 0.68 -0.73
CA LYS A 153 7.33 0.75 0.70
C LYS A 153 8.46 1.54 1.37
N ASN A 154 8.17 2.24 2.46
CA ASN A 154 9.15 3.09 3.14
C ASN A 154 10.43 2.34 3.54
N ALA A 155 10.32 1.09 3.95
CA ALA A 155 11.46 0.25 4.31
C ALA A 155 12.38 -0.07 3.12
N ALA A 156 11.84 -0.09 1.89
CA ALA A 156 12.58 -0.45 0.69
C ALA A 156 13.26 0.74 0.00
N LYS A 157 12.80 1.97 0.26
CA LYS A 157 13.30 3.18 -0.40
C LYS A 157 14.81 3.38 -0.25
N GLY A 158 15.35 3.12 0.95
CA GLY A 158 16.79 3.22 1.23
C GLY A 158 17.61 2.15 0.50
N THR A 159 17.11 0.93 0.40
CA THR A 159 17.81 -0.20 -0.21
C THR A 159 17.96 -0.02 -1.72
N VAL A 160 16.93 0.45 -2.41
CA VAL A 160 17.00 0.70 -3.85
C VAL A 160 17.96 1.82 -4.19
N ALA A 161 18.03 2.88 -3.39
CA ALA A 161 18.97 3.98 -3.59
C ALA A 161 20.43 3.53 -3.48
N VAL A 162 20.74 2.64 -2.54
CA VAL A 162 22.10 2.10 -2.35
C VAL A 162 22.53 1.21 -3.52
N ASN A 163 21.64 0.35 -4.01
CA ASN A 163 21.98 -0.54 -5.12
C ASN A 163 22.22 0.21 -6.44
N THR A 164 21.55 1.32 -6.69
CA THR A 164 21.79 2.16 -7.86
C THR A 164 23.11 2.95 -7.78
N MET A 165 23.57 3.30 -6.59
CA MET A 165 24.86 3.97 -6.40
C MET A 165 26.06 3.04 -6.54
N LEU A 166 25.94 1.78 -6.14
CA LEU A 166 27.03 0.79 -6.23
C LEU A 166 27.23 0.22 -7.65
N GLY A 167 26.25 0.37 -8.54
CA GLY A 167 26.36 -0.03 -9.95
C GLY A 167 27.02 1.00 -10.88
N GLY A 168 27.41 2.16 -10.37
CA GLY A 168 28.04 3.25 -11.10
C GLY A 168 29.56 3.28 -10.99
N GLY A 169 30.26 2.51 -11.87
CA GLY A 169 31.54 2.93 -12.35
C GLY A 169 32.80 2.39 -11.69
N GLY A 170 33.26 1.28 -12.14
CA GLY A 170 34.67 0.94 -12.20
C GLY A 170 35.18 1.10 -13.63
N GLN A 171 35.48 2.30 -14.08
CA GLN A 171 36.30 2.48 -15.29
C GLN A 171 37.75 2.42 -14.87
N GLN A 172 38.36 1.24 -14.98
CA GLN A 172 39.82 1.12 -14.95
C GLN A 172 40.38 1.64 -16.26
N SER A 173 40.97 2.83 -16.23
CA SER A 173 41.91 3.26 -17.23
C SER A 173 43.22 2.53 -17.02
N GLY A 174 43.41 1.45 -17.76
CA GLY A 174 44.75 0.85 -17.93
C GLY A 174 45.54 1.67 -18.93
N GLY A 175 46.57 2.37 -18.43
CA GLY A 175 47.54 3.03 -19.26
C GLY A 175 48.54 2.07 -19.89
N TRP A 176 48.94 2.42 -21.06
CA TRP A 176 50.27 2.18 -21.64
C TRP A 176 50.70 3.45 -22.37
#